data_9ddd9d83fb45fd85ff0f1da9e3a10447
#
_entry.id   9ddd9d83fb45fd85ff0f1da9e3a10447
#
_cell.length_a   1.000
_cell.length_b   1.000
_cell.length_c   1.000
_cell.angle_alpha   90.00
_cell.angle_beta   90.00
_cell.angle_gamma   90.00
#
_symmetry.space_group_name_H-M   'P 1'
#
loop_
_entity.id
_entity.type
_entity.pdbx_description
1 polymer ?
#
loop_
_entity_poly.entity_id
_entity_poly.type
_entity_poly.pdbx_seq_one_letter_code
_entity_poly.pdbx_strand_id
1 'polypeptide(L)'
;MAIDMFRWIMEKDSKRLMEQCLAREDEESALKYLLTVAIGLRPYVEIGVQTNYGKELAQLLIEFIYGFFEQLMERTGRYAHLSYSERKFVLRYHSGAIIGILQSWTKEDTENLDEIVHNMHLLLQGKIRPFE
;
A
#
# COMPACT_ATOMS: atom_id res chain seq x y z
N MET A 1 16.55 1.50 -20.43
CA MET A 1 16.22 0.21 -19.83
C MET A 1 14.84 0.22 -19.21
N ALA A 2 14.18 -0.92 -19.18
CA ALA A 2 12.81 -1.01 -18.72
C ALA A 2 12.63 -0.53 -17.27
N ILE A 3 13.59 -0.80 -16.38
CA ILE A 3 13.49 -0.41 -15.00
C ILE A 3 13.65 1.10 -14.79
N ASP A 4 14.53 1.72 -15.56
CA ASP A 4 14.71 3.17 -15.47
C ASP A 4 13.47 3.90 -15.93
N MET A 5 12.82 3.39 -16.98
CA MET A 5 11.57 3.92 -17.47
C MET A 5 10.46 3.71 -16.44
N PHE A 6 10.41 2.54 -15.81
CA PHE A 6 9.43 2.21 -14.78
C PHE A 6 9.61 3.12 -13.57
N ARG A 7 10.86 3.31 -13.11
CA ARG A 7 11.18 4.23 -12.01
C ARG A 7 10.75 5.65 -12.36
N TRP A 8 11.07 6.10 -13.57
CA TRP A 8 10.70 7.44 -14.03
C TRP A 8 9.18 7.63 -14.00
N ILE A 9 8.43 6.65 -14.49
CA ILE A 9 6.96 6.67 -14.45
C ILE A 9 6.47 6.71 -13.00
N MET A 10 7.02 5.86 -12.13
CA MET A 10 6.64 5.82 -10.73
C MET A 10 6.94 7.13 -10.01
N GLU A 11 8.10 7.71 -10.24
CA GLU A 11 8.47 9.00 -9.64
C GLU A 11 7.60 10.14 -10.15
N LYS A 12 7.36 10.17 -11.46
CA LYS A 12 6.54 11.21 -12.08
C LYS A 12 5.08 11.10 -11.67
N ASP A 13 4.54 9.88 -11.66
CA ASP A 13 3.13 9.64 -11.45
C ASP A 13 2.80 9.25 -10.00
N SER A 14 3.81 8.93 -9.16
CA SER A 14 3.56 8.50 -7.78
C SER A 14 2.77 9.54 -6.99
N LYS A 15 3.16 10.81 -7.09
CA LYS A 15 2.46 11.89 -6.42
C LYS A 15 1.02 12.02 -6.93
N ARG A 16 0.86 11.96 -8.24
CA ARG A 16 -0.45 12.03 -8.89
C ARG A 16 -1.32 10.83 -8.52
N LEU A 17 -0.75 9.61 -8.56
CA LEU A 17 -1.45 8.40 -8.16
C LEU A 17 -1.88 8.47 -6.70
N MET A 18 -0.99 8.95 -5.84
CA MET A 18 -1.29 9.12 -4.43
C MET A 18 -2.39 10.14 -4.20
N GLU A 19 -2.34 11.27 -4.89
CA GLU A 19 -3.39 12.28 -4.83
C GLU A 19 -4.73 11.71 -5.28
N GLN A 20 -4.74 10.89 -6.35
CA GLN A 20 -5.95 10.22 -6.81
C GLN A 20 -6.49 9.24 -5.79
N CYS A 21 -5.62 8.47 -5.13
CA CYS A 21 -6.02 7.56 -4.06
C CYS A 21 -6.68 8.31 -2.90
N LEU A 22 -6.07 9.42 -2.50
CA LEU A 22 -6.51 10.18 -1.33
C LEU A 22 -7.63 11.15 -1.63
N ALA A 23 -7.84 11.51 -2.90
CA ALA A 23 -8.94 12.38 -3.32
C ALA A 23 -10.30 11.68 -3.26
N ARG A 24 -10.31 10.37 -3.13
CA ARG A 24 -11.55 9.63 -2.94
C ARG A 24 -12.10 9.96 -1.56
N GLU A 25 -13.38 10.25 -1.48
CA GLU A 25 -14.03 10.66 -0.23
C GLU A 25 -14.09 9.53 0.79
N ASP A 26 -13.86 8.30 0.33
CA ASP A 26 -14.02 7.09 1.10
C ASP A 26 -12.66 6.43 1.27
N GLU A 27 -12.24 6.25 2.51
CA GLU A 27 -10.98 5.58 2.87
C GLU A 27 -10.93 4.15 2.32
N GLU A 28 -12.04 3.44 2.34
CA GLU A 28 -12.14 2.08 1.79
C GLU A 28 -11.88 2.07 0.28
N SER A 29 -12.43 3.04 -0.45
CA SER A 29 -12.18 3.19 -1.88
C SER A 29 -10.72 3.51 -2.19
N ALA A 30 -10.08 4.31 -1.34
CA ALA A 30 -8.67 4.62 -1.47
C ALA A 30 -7.80 3.36 -1.26
N LEU A 31 -8.13 2.55 -0.26
CA LEU A 31 -7.46 1.27 -0.01
C LEU A 31 -7.63 0.31 -1.18
N LYS A 32 -8.83 0.24 -1.74
CA LYS A 32 -9.10 -0.59 -2.91
C LYS A 32 -8.24 -0.17 -4.10
N TYR A 33 -8.12 1.13 -4.32
CA TYR A 33 -7.28 1.65 -5.39
C TYR A 33 -5.81 1.29 -5.18
N LEU A 34 -5.31 1.46 -3.95
CA LEU A 34 -3.94 1.09 -3.59
C LEU A 34 -3.66 -0.38 -3.91
N LEU A 35 -4.54 -1.28 -3.45
CA LEU A 35 -4.39 -2.71 -3.70
C LEU A 35 -4.48 -3.05 -5.19
N THR A 36 -5.38 -2.41 -5.91
CA THR A 36 -5.52 -2.63 -7.36
C THR A 36 -4.23 -2.29 -8.10
N VAL A 37 -3.61 -1.16 -7.75
CA VAL A 37 -2.32 -0.76 -8.34
C VAL A 37 -1.23 -1.76 -7.96
N ALA A 38 -1.16 -2.15 -6.70
CA ALA A 38 -0.13 -3.09 -6.22
C ALA A 38 -0.27 -4.46 -6.87
N ILE A 39 -1.48 -4.97 -7.01
CA ILE A 39 -1.76 -6.25 -7.68
C ILE A 39 -1.34 -6.18 -9.15
N GLY A 40 -1.62 -5.07 -9.81
CA GLY A 40 -1.24 -4.86 -11.20
C GLY A 40 0.27 -4.86 -11.42
N LEU A 41 1.04 -4.41 -10.42
CA LEU A 41 2.50 -4.38 -10.49
C LEU A 41 3.15 -5.70 -10.09
N ARG A 42 2.42 -6.56 -9.39
CA ARG A 42 2.96 -7.81 -8.84
C ARG A 42 3.63 -8.72 -9.87
N PRO A 43 3.07 -8.97 -11.07
CA PRO A 43 3.73 -9.80 -12.06
C PRO A 43 5.13 -9.31 -12.44
N TYR A 44 5.31 -8.00 -12.53
CA TYR A 44 6.61 -7.41 -12.86
C TYR A 44 7.63 -7.62 -11.75
N VAL A 45 7.19 -7.51 -10.49
CA VAL A 45 8.03 -7.76 -9.32
C VAL A 45 8.45 -9.24 -9.28
N GLU A 46 7.52 -10.16 -9.52
CA GLU A 46 7.78 -11.61 -9.50
C GLU A 46 8.76 -12.03 -10.58
N ILE A 47 8.61 -11.53 -11.82
CA ILE A 47 9.50 -11.83 -12.92
C ILE A 47 10.92 -11.35 -12.59
N GLY A 48 11.05 -10.24 -11.90
CA GLY A 48 12.33 -9.64 -11.57
C GLY A 48 12.96 -10.10 -10.27
N VAL A 49 12.31 -10.99 -9.49
CA VAL A 49 12.80 -11.38 -8.16
C VAL A 49 14.23 -11.93 -8.18
N GLN A 50 14.63 -12.60 -9.26
CA GLN A 50 15.97 -13.16 -9.39
C GLN A 50 16.97 -12.20 -10.00
N THR A 51 16.59 -10.96 -10.24
CA THR A 51 17.42 -9.93 -10.84
C THR A 51 17.44 -8.69 -9.96
N ASN A 52 18.39 -7.80 -10.19
CA ASN A 52 18.41 -6.50 -9.52
C ASN A 52 17.18 -5.67 -9.84
N TYR A 53 16.58 -5.90 -10.99
CA TYR A 53 15.32 -5.25 -11.38
C TYR A 53 14.17 -5.52 -10.42
N GLY A 54 13.99 -6.79 -10.05
CA GLY A 54 12.90 -7.17 -9.16
C GLY A 54 13.04 -6.54 -7.77
N LYS A 55 14.29 -6.43 -7.30
CA LYS A 55 14.57 -5.79 -6.01
C LYS A 55 14.24 -4.31 -6.06
N GLU A 56 14.60 -3.63 -7.14
CA GLU A 56 14.31 -2.20 -7.29
C GLU A 56 12.82 -1.93 -7.44
N LEU A 57 12.11 -2.76 -8.20
CA LEU A 57 10.66 -2.64 -8.35
C LEU A 57 9.94 -2.90 -7.03
N ALA A 58 10.38 -3.93 -6.30
CA ALA A 58 9.84 -4.22 -4.98
C ALA A 58 10.04 -3.05 -4.02
N GLN A 59 11.22 -2.44 -4.06
CA GLN A 59 11.53 -1.27 -3.22
C GLN A 59 10.65 -0.07 -3.58
N LEU A 60 10.43 0.18 -4.87
CA LEU A 60 9.54 1.26 -5.31
C LEU A 60 8.11 1.03 -4.85
N LEU A 61 7.63 -0.21 -4.92
CA LEU A 61 6.29 -0.55 -4.45
C LEU A 61 6.18 -0.33 -2.94
N ILE A 62 7.19 -0.75 -2.17
CA ILE A 62 7.24 -0.55 -0.72
C ILE A 62 7.18 0.94 -0.40
N GLU A 63 7.97 1.76 -1.10
CA GLU A 63 7.99 3.21 -0.92
C GLU A 63 6.63 3.83 -1.25
N PHE A 64 5.97 3.35 -2.28
CA PHE A 64 4.63 3.81 -2.66
C PHE A 64 3.61 3.51 -1.55
N ILE A 65 3.61 2.28 -1.04
CA ILE A 65 2.70 1.87 0.04
C ILE A 65 2.97 2.69 1.31
N TYR A 66 4.23 2.86 1.65
CA TYR A 66 4.64 3.64 2.81
C TYR A 66 4.17 5.08 2.71
N GLY A 67 4.40 5.71 1.56
CA GLY A 67 3.96 7.08 1.30
C GLY A 67 2.45 7.24 1.35
N PHE A 68 1.71 6.25 0.87
CA PHE A 68 0.26 6.25 0.94
C PHE A 68 -0.23 6.31 2.38
N PHE A 69 0.29 5.45 3.26
CA PHE A 69 -0.12 5.43 4.66
C PHE A 69 0.33 6.68 5.41
N GLU A 70 1.50 7.21 5.08
CA GLU A 70 1.97 8.47 5.66
C GLU A 70 1.00 9.61 5.39
N GLN A 71 0.54 9.75 4.16
CA GLN A 71 -0.43 10.77 3.79
C GLN A 71 -1.80 10.51 4.37
N LEU A 72 -2.21 9.24 4.43
CA LEU A 72 -3.48 8.87 5.05
C LEU A 72 -3.49 9.26 6.53
N MET A 73 -2.39 9.03 7.25
CA MET A 73 -2.25 9.41 8.64
C MET A 73 -2.34 10.93 8.82
N GLU A 74 -1.69 11.68 7.95
CA GLU A 74 -1.73 13.15 7.99
C GLU A 74 -3.14 13.68 7.74
N ARG A 75 -3.81 13.15 6.71
CA ARG A 75 -5.14 13.64 6.32
C ARG A 75 -6.23 13.30 7.32
N THR A 76 -6.16 12.11 7.91
CA THR A 76 -7.19 11.69 8.87
C THR A 76 -6.96 12.25 10.26
N GLY A 77 -5.73 12.66 10.59
CA GLY A 77 -5.37 13.11 11.93
C GLY A 77 -5.55 12.05 13.01
N ARG A 78 -5.84 10.82 12.63
CA ARG A 78 -6.17 9.71 13.55
C ARG A 78 -5.06 9.43 14.57
N TYR A 79 -3.81 9.60 14.15
CA TYR A 79 -2.64 9.31 14.96
C TYR A 79 -1.90 10.58 15.40
N ALA A 80 -2.56 11.75 15.33
CA ALA A 80 -1.94 13.03 15.66
C ALA A 80 -1.48 13.11 17.13
N HIS A 81 -2.13 12.37 18.02
CA HIS A 81 -1.80 12.33 19.45
C HIS A 81 -0.56 11.52 19.78
N LEU A 82 -0.04 10.76 18.83
CA LEU A 82 1.15 9.92 19.04
C LEU A 82 2.43 10.72 18.89
N SER A 83 3.50 10.28 19.56
CA SER A 83 4.84 10.83 19.39
C SER A 83 5.34 10.51 17.97
N TYR A 84 6.41 11.18 17.56
CA TYR A 84 7.07 10.91 16.27
C TYR A 84 7.49 9.43 16.15
N SER A 85 8.09 8.90 17.21
CA SER A 85 8.54 7.50 17.24
C SER A 85 7.37 6.52 17.12
N GLU A 86 6.28 6.79 17.84
CA GLU A 86 5.08 5.94 17.77
C GLU A 86 4.43 5.99 16.40
N ARG A 87 4.31 7.18 15.80
CA ARG A 87 3.74 7.31 14.44
C ARG A 87 4.57 6.57 13.41
N LYS A 88 5.89 6.65 13.52
CA LYS A 88 6.80 5.94 12.63
C LYS A 88 6.62 4.43 12.75
N PHE A 89 6.45 3.92 13.96
CA PHE A 89 6.21 2.50 14.20
C PHE A 89 4.88 2.05 13.59
N VAL A 90 3.80 2.79 13.84
CA VAL A 90 2.47 2.48 13.29
C VAL A 90 2.51 2.45 11.76
N LEU A 91 3.20 3.40 11.15
CA LEU A 91 3.36 3.48 9.72
C LEU A 91 4.06 2.24 9.15
N ARG A 92 5.15 1.81 9.81
CA ARG A 92 5.86 0.58 9.43
C ARG A 92 4.98 -0.66 9.60
N TYR A 93 4.20 -0.70 10.67
CA TYR A 93 3.32 -1.82 10.96
C TYR A 93 2.27 -1.98 9.87
N HIS A 94 1.55 -0.92 9.52
CA HIS A 94 0.51 -0.99 8.50
C HIS A 94 1.10 -1.26 7.11
N SER A 95 2.20 -0.62 6.77
CA SER A 95 2.87 -0.86 5.48
C SER A 95 3.36 -2.31 5.37
N GLY A 96 3.95 -2.83 6.44
CA GLY A 96 4.41 -4.21 6.49
C GLY A 96 3.27 -5.22 6.37
N ALA A 97 2.13 -4.92 6.99
CA ALA A 97 0.95 -5.78 6.89
C ALA A 97 0.44 -5.88 5.45
N ILE A 98 0.35 -4.75 4.75
CA ILE A 98 -0.06 -4.73 3.33
C ILE A 98 0.93 -5.51 2.47
N ILE A 99 2.22 -5.28 2.67
CA ILE A 99 3.27 -5.97 1.92
C ILE A 99 3.18 -7.48 2.16
N GLY A 100 2.99 -7.90 3.41
CA GLY A 100 2.82 -9.31 3.74
C GLY A 100 1.60 -9.95 3.06
N ILE A 101 0.49 -9.25 3.03
CA ILE A 101 -0.72 -9.70 2.35
C ILE A 101 -0.46 -9.84 0.85
N LEU A 102 0.22 -8.87 0.24
CA LEU A 102 0.55 -8.93 -1.18
C LEU A 102 1.51 -10.06 -1.52
N GLN A 103 2.45 -10.38 -0.64
CA GLN A 103 3.39 -11.48 -0.86
C GLN A 103 2.69 -12.85 -0.91
N SER A 104 1.60 -13.00 -0.17
CA SER A 104 0.81 -14.23 -0.14
C SER A 104 -0.45 -14.16 -1.01
N TRP A 105 -0.56 -13.15 -1.86
CA TRP A 105 -1.75 -12.91 -2.65
C TRP A 105 -2.02 -14.05 -3.63
N THR A 106 -3.28 -14.48 -3.68
CA THR A 106 -3.74 -15.56 -4.56
C THR A 106 -4.76 -15.02 -5.56
N LYS A 107 -5.08 -15.86 -6.55
CA LYS A 107 -6.13 -15.54 -7.52
C LYS A 107 -7.50 -15.43 -6.82
N GLU A 108 -7.74 -16.26 -5.82
CA GLU A 108 -8.96 -16.21 -5.02
C GLU A 108 -9.07 -14.86 -4.29
N ASP A 109 -7.96 -14.32 -3.79
CA ASP A 109 -7.93 -13.01 -3.14
C ASP A 109 -8.37 -11.90 -4.11
N THR A 110 -7.97 -11.99 -5.37
CA THR A 110 -8.40 -11.03 -6.39
C THR A 110 -9.91 -11.10 -6.59
N GLU A 111 -10.49 -12.28 -6.56
CA GLU A 111 -11.93 -12.46 -6.69
C GLU A 111 -12.69 -11.92 -5.48
N ASN A 112 -12.06 -11.90 -4.31
CA ASN A 112 -12.63 -11.40 -3.05
C ASN A 112 -12.07 -10.04 -2.63
N LEU A 113 -11.61 -9.24 -3.58
CA LEU A 113 -10.92 -7.99 -3.31
C LEU A 113 -11.73 -7.05 -2.42
N ASP A 114 -13.02 -6.88 -2.70
CA ASP A 114 -13.87 -5.95 -1.93
C ASP A 114 -14.00 -6.37 -0.47
N GLU A 115 -14.10 -7.66 -0.22
CA GLU A 115 -14.18 -8.19 1.15
C GLU A 115 -12.86 -7.97 1.91
N ILE A 116 -11.73 -8.23 1.25
CA ILE A 116 -10.40 -8.04 1.83
C ILE A 116 -10.19 -6.56 2.17
N VAL A 117 -10.53 -5.67 1.24
CA VAL A 117 -10.42 -4.22 1.46
C VAL A 117 -11.30 -3.78 2.62
N HIS A 118 -12.52 -4.29 2.69
CA HIS A 118 -13.43 -3.97 3.78
C HIS A 118 -12.86 -4.39 5.13
N ASN A 119 -12.31 -5.59 5.22
CA ASN A 119 -11.67 -6.07 6.44
C ASN A 119 -10.46 -5.24 6.84
N MET A 120 -9.65 -4.83 5.88
CA MET A 120 -8.51 -3.92 6.13
C MET A 120 -8.98 -2.58 6.68
N HIS A 121 -10.05 -2.05 6.11
CA HIS A 121 -10.63 -0.79 6.56
C HIS A 121 -11.14 -0.91 8.01
N LEU A 122 -11.80 -2.01 8.35
CA LEU A 122 -12.26 -2.27 9.71
C LEU A 122 -11.09 -2.36 10.70
N LEU A 123 -10.00 -3.00 10.30
CA LEU A 123 -8.79 -3.07 11.13
C LEU A 123 -8.20 -1.68 11.38
N LEU A 124 -8.13 -0.85 10.34
CA LEU A 124 -7.63 0.52 10.48
C LEU A 124 -8.49 1.37 11.39
N GLN A 125 -9.80 1.11 11.41
CA GLN A 125 -10.73 1.82 12.30
C GLN A 125 -10.80 1.24 13.71
N GLY A 126 -10.07 0.16 13.99
CA GLY A 126 -10.10 -0.51 15.27
C GLY A 126 -11.37 -1.29 15.54
N LYS A 127 -12.18 -1.58 14.51
CA LYS A 127 -13.43 -2.33 14.63
C LYS A 127 -13.22 -3.84 14.63
N ILE A 128 -12.08 -4.30 14.10
CA ILE A 128 -11.63 -5.68 14.25
C ILE A 128 -10.40 -5.64 15.15
N ARG A 129 -10.42 -6.42 16.23
CA ARG A 129 -9.30 -6.50 17.17
C ARG A 129 -8.78 -7.92 17.18
N PRO A 130 -7.59 -8.16 16.60
CA PRO A 130 -7.10 -9.54 16.40
C PRO A 130 -6.84 -10.33 17.66
N PHE A 131 -6.71 -9.66 18.80
CA PHE A 131 -6.31 -10.31 20.06
C PHE A 131 -7.37 -10.22 21.16
N GLU A 132 -8.60 -10.00 20.78
CA GLU A 132 -9.72 -10.05 21.74
C GLU A 132 -10.62 -11.25 21.53
#